data_b5019b2b17e7c9a1290a680293d064df
#
_entry.id   b5019b2b17e7c9a1290a680293d064df
#
_cell.length_a   1.000
_cell.length_b   1.000
_cell.length_c   1.000
_cell.angle_alpha   90.00
_cell.angle_beta   90.00
_cell.angle_gamma   90.00
#
_symmetry.space_group_name_H-M   'P 1'
#
loop_
_entity.id
_entity.type
_entity.pdbx_description
1 polymer ?
#
loop_
_entity_poly.entity_id
_entity_poly.type
_entity_poly.pdbx_seq_one_letter_code
_entity_poly.pdbx_strand_id
1 'polypeptide(L)'
;MSTVGDGRLGMAADSERWRVLSLLCLAVVLSLTTWFSATAILPELKEELALGASAEAWLTNGVQVGFVIGALTASLVNLPDLVRLSRLMAAAALVAALANATLLFHSGPGGVIAARIVTGAALAGVYPPALKLVATWFTRDRGLALGAVIGALTVGSALPHLFRAVSTVLDWRPVVAAASVATAAGALLFLMFAKEGPYPFGKAVFEPSRIGQVFREKPLLLANLGYLGHMWELYAMWAWMLAYTRASFEAQAIGTAAVASLSTFLVVASGILGCLLGGYLSDRIGRTATTAGMMIVSGSCALLMGFLFTGPLWLFMLVAIVWGVSVIGDSAQFSAAVTELADRRFVGTALSVQLGAGFALTVLAIWLTPRFADFIGGWRWAFLLLVPGPLLGAAAMLWLRNLPESVKMASSLR
;
A
#
# COMPACT_ATOMS: atom_id res chain seq x y z
N MET A 1 9.11 -0.04 50.39
CA MET A 1 9.27 -1.26 49.57
C MET A 1 8.19 -1.35 48.48
N SER A 2 8.06 -0.36 47.56
CA SER A 2 7.00 -0.38 46.52
C SER A 2 7.48 0.04 45.11
N THR A 3 8.77 0.23 44.89
CA THR A 3 9.28 0.73 43.58
C THR A 3 9.79 -0.37 42.63
N VAL A 4 9.95 -1.61 43.10
CA VAL A 4 10.45 -2.72 42.25
C VAL A 4 9.31 -3.42 41.48
N GLY A 5 8.07 -3.32 41.93
CA GLY A 5 6.90 -3.92 41.27
C GLY A 5 6.46 -3.16 40.01
N ASP A 6 6.53 -1.84 40.05
CA ASP A 6 6.07 -0.97 38.92
C ASP A 6 6.97 -1.06 37.71
N GLY A 7 8.28 -1.20 37.89
CA GLY A 7 9.24 -1.34 36.80
C GLY A 7 9.09 -2.67 36.02
N ARG A 8 8.75 -3.78 36.71
CA ARG A 8 8.55 -5.10 36.07
C ARG A 8 7.24 -5.19 35.30
N LEU A 9 6.18 -4.56 35.80
CA LEU A 9 4.90 -4.47 35.09
C LEU A 9 5.01 -3.59 33.84
N GLY A 10 5.75 -2.48 33.91
CA GLY A 10 6.05 -1.63 32.75
C GLY A 10 6.86 -2.35 31.67
N MET A 11 7.91 -3.09 32.04
CA MET A 11 8.74 -3.86 31.11
C MET A 11 7.98 -5.03 30.48
N ALA A 12 7.10 -5.70 31.20
CA ALA A 12 6.27 -6.78 30.67
C ALA A 12 5.24 -6.24 29.66
N ALA A 13 4.62 -5.11 29.92
CA ALA A 13 3.70 -4.46 28.99
C ALA A 13 4.41 -3.93 27.73
N ASP A 14 5.64 -3.43 27.88
CA ASP A 14 6.49 -2.99 26.76
C ASP A 14 6.88 -4.18 25.86
N SER A 15 7.26 -5.31 26.41
CA SER A 15 7.61 -6.49 25.62
C SER A 15 6.39 -7.08 24.89
N GLU A 16 5.20 -7.02 25.50
CA GLU A 16 3.97 -7.54 24.89
C GLU A 16 3.54 -6.70 23.67
N ARG A 17 3.60 -5.37 23.74
CA ARG A 17 3.23 -4.50 22.59
C ARG A 17 4.07 -4.78 21.36
N TRP A 18 5.39 -4.97 21.52
CA TRP A 18 6.29 -5.28 20.40
C TRP A 18 6.06 -6.67 19.85
N ARG A 19 5.78 -7.66 20.71
CA ARG A 19 5.40 -9.02 20.30
C ARG A 19 4.11 -9.00 19.47
N VAL A 20 3.07 -8.29 19.93
CA VAL A 20 1.81 -8.15 19.20
C VAL A 20 2.04 -7.47 17.87
N LEU A 21 2.83 -6.38 17.82
CA LEU A 21 3.18 -5.71 16.57
C LEU A 21 3.87 -6.65 15.59
N SER A 22 4.87 -7.41 16.03
CA SER A 22 5.61 -8.33 15.15
C SER A 22 4.72 -9.42 14.57
N LEU A 23 3.86 -10.03 15.39
CA LEU A 23 2.91 -11.05 14.96
C LEU A 23 1.83 -10.47 14.03
N LEU A 24 1.36 -9.25 14.31
CA LEU A 24 0.42 -8.54 13.46
C LEU A 24 1.06 -8.20 12.09
N CYS A 25 2.29 -7.69 12.09
CA CYS A 25 3.04 -7.43 10.85
C CYS A 25 3.22 -8.71 10.04
N LEU A 26 3.59 -9.83 10.67
CA LEU A 26 3.70 -11.11 9.97
C LEU A 26 2.36 -11.53 9.36
N ALA A 27 1.26 -11.43 10.12
CA ALA A 27 -0.07 -11.75 9.61
C ALA A 27 -0.49 -10.84 8.44
N VAL A 28 -0.14 -9.55 8.49
CA VAL A 28 -0.37 -8.59 7.39
C VAL A 28 0.48 -8.97 6.19
N VAL A 29 1.78 -9.23 6.34
CA VAL A 29 2.66 -9.70 5.24
C VAL A 29 2.03 -10.88 4.53
N LEU A 30 1.64 -11.92 5.27
CA LEU A 30 1.06 -13.13 4.69
C LEU A 30 -0.28 -12.85 4.00
N SER A 31 -1.13 -12.02 4.58
CA SER A 31 -2.47 -11.73 4.03
C SER A 31 -2.40 -10.87 2.77
N LEU A 32 -1.42 -9.98 2.65
CA LEU A 32 -1.29 -9.08 1.50
C LEU A 32 -0.64 -9.74 0.28
N THR A 33 -0.19 -11.00 0.37
CA THR A 33 0.35 -11.76 -0.76
C THR A 33 -0.67 -11.91 -1.90
N THR A 34 -1.96 -11.91 -1.62
CA THR A 34 -2.99 -11.99 -2.66
C THR A 34 -3.20 -10.67 -3.42
N TRP A 35 -2.67 -9.53 -2.94
CA TRP A 35 -2.87 -8.23 -3.60
C TRP A 35 -2.35 -8.22 -5.04
N PHE A 36 -1.08 -8.57 -5.24
CA PHE A 36 -0.42 -8.59 -6.56
C PHE A 36 -0.16 -10.01 -7.09
N SER A 37 -0.84 -11.04 -6.57
CA SER A 37 -0.65 -12.43 -7.01
C SER A 37 -0.91 -12.63 -8.51
N ALA A 38 -1.99 -12.05 -9.04
CA ALA A 38 -2.31 -12.12 -10.47
C ALA A 38 -1.37 -11.23 -11.31
N THR A 39 -0.91 -10.09 -10.76
CA THR A 39 0.02 -9.20 -11.45
C THR A 39 1.40 -9.83 -11.62
N ALA A 40 1.86 -10.62 -10.64
CA ALA A 40 3.13 -11.32 -10.71
C ALA A 40 3.17 -12.43 -11.79
N ILE A 41 2.01 -12.92 -12.20
CA ILE A 41 1.83 -13.98 -13.22
C ILE A 41 1.06 -13.47 -14.44
N LEU A 42 0.95 -12.15 -14.59
CA LEU A 42 0.15 -11.51 -15.64
C LEU A 42 0.52 -11.95 -17.06
N PRO A 43 1.82 -12.09 -17.43
CA PRO A 43 2.19 -12.55 -18.76
C PRO A 43 1.67 -13.95 -19.06
N GLU A 44 1.76 -14.87 -18.11
CA GLU A 44 1.31 -16.24 -18.25
C GLU A 44 -0.23 -16.33 -18.34
N LEU A 45 -0.95 -15.57 -17.50
CA LEU A 45 -2.42 -15.48 -17.57
C LEU A 45 -2.90 -14.85 -18.88
N LYS A 46 -2.19 -13.85 -19.38
CA LYS A 46 -2.49 -13.20 -20.66
C LYS A 46 -2.43 -14.19 -21.82
N GLU A 47 -1.43 -15.02 -21.85
CA GLU A 47 -1.24 -16.04 -22.88
C GLU A 47 -2.29 -17.16 -22.75
N GLU A 48 -2.47 -17.72 -21.55
CA GLU A 48 -3.38 -18.87 -21.33
C GLU A 48 -4.87 -18.51 -21.53
N LEU A 49 -5.29 -17.32 -21.07
CA LEU A 49 -6.68 -16.87 -21.17
C LEU A 49 -6.96 -15.97 -22.38
N ALA A 50 -5.97 -15.78 -23.25
CA ALA A 50 -6.05 -14.90 -24.42
C ALA A 50 -6.59 -13.50 -24.06
N LEU A 51 -6.05 -12.89 -22.98
CA LEU A 51 -6.55 -11.63 -22.43
C LEU A 51 -6.23 -10.46 -23.36
N GLY A 52 -7.25 -9.70 -23.71
CA GLY A 52 -7.06 -8.40 -24.34
C GLY A 52 -6.55 -7.35 -23.35
N ALA A 53 -5.98 -6.25 -23.87
CA ALA A 53 -5.37 -5.17 -23.07
C ALA A 53 -6.28 -4.61 -21.96
N SER A 54 -7.60 -4.59 -22.18
CA SER A 54 -8.55 -4.14 -21.16
C SER A 54 -8.64 -5.13 -19.99
N ALA A 55 -8.76 -6.43 -20.27
CA ALA A 55 -8.84 -7.46 -19.24
C ALA A 55 -7.55 -7.56 -18.43
N GLU A 56 -6.40 -7.39 -19.08
CA GLU A 56 -5.09 -7.33 -18.44
C GLU A 56 -5.02 -6.23 -17.35
N ALA A 57 -5.45 -5.01 -17.68
CA ALA A 57 -5.49 -3.93 -16.71
C ALA A 57 -6.49 -4.21 -15.56
N TRP A 58 -7.62 -4.87 -15.87
CA TRP A 58 -8.63 -5.20 -14.86
C TRP A 58 -8.20 -6.30 -13.88
N LEU A 59 -7.25 -7.16 -14.21
CA LEU A 59 -6.70 -8.13 -13.27
C LEU A 59 -6.04 -7.46 -12.04
N THR A 60 -5.38 -6.33 -12.26
CA THR A 60 -4.81 -5.52 -11.17
C THR A 60 -5.85 -4.54 -10.61
N ASN A 61 -6.56 -3.82 -11.47
CA ASN A 61 -7.56 -2.84 -11.05
C ASN A 61 -8.73 -3.46 -10.28
N GLY A 62 -9.08 -4.71 -10.53
CA GLY A 62 -10.13 -5.40 -9.79
C GLY A 62 -9.90 -5.37 -8.29
N VAL A 63 -8.65 -5.55 -7.83
CA VAL A 63 -8.32 -5.45 -6.39
C VAL A 63 -8.50 -4.02 -5.88
N GLN A 64 -8.09 -3.03 -6.64
CA GLN A 64 -8.22 -1.62 -6.24
C GLN A 64 -9.70 -1.22 -6.12
N VAL A 65 -10.51 -1.54 -7.12
CA VAL A 65 -11.96 -1.29 -7.10
C VAL A 65 -12.63 -2.04 -5.96
N GLY A 66 -12.29 -3.31 -5.78
CA GLY A 66 -12.77 -4.11 -4.67
C GLY A 66 -12.43 -3.49 -3.32
N PHE A 67 -11.18 -3.03 -3.15
CA PHE A 67 -10.74 -2.39 -1.92
C PHE A 67 -11.51 -1.09 -1.62
N VAL A 68 -11.76 -0.25 -2.63
CA VAL A 68 -12.59 0.95 -2.49
C VAL A 68 -14.00 0.57 -2.03
N ILE A 69 -14.64 -0.39 -2.70
CA ILE A 69 -16.00 -0.86 -2.35
C ILE A 69 -16.01 -1.40 -0.91
N GLY A 70 -15.07 -2.27 -0.57
CA GLY A 70 -14.96 -2.87 0.76
C GLY A 70 -14.70 -1.84 1.85
N ALA A 71 -13.78 -0.89 1.63
CA ALA A 71 -13.45 0.16 2.60
C ALA A 71 -14.62 1.12 2.83
N LEU A 72 -15.29 1.57 1.75
CA LEU A 72 -16.46 2.44 1.86
C LEU A 72 -17.62 1.72 2.56
N THR A 73 -17.89 0.46 2.20
CA THR A 73 -18.93 -0.33 2.84
C THR A 73 -18.63 -0.54 4.32
N ALA A 74 -17.40 -0.92 4.67
CA ALA A 74 -16.98 -1.10 6.05
C ALA A 74 -17.09 0.22 6.87
N SER A 75 -16.77 1.36 6.26
CA SER A 75 -16.89 2.68 6.87
C SER A 75 -18.35 3.08 7.08
N LEU A 76 -19.21 2.86 6.10
CA LEU A 76 -20.64 3.20 6.18
C LEU A 76 -21.37 2.45 7.30
N VAL A 77 -21.04 1.17 7.48
CA VAL A 77 -21.64 0.35 8.55
C VAL A 77 -20.84 0.37 9.86
N ASN A 78 -19.73 1.12 9.93
CA ASN A 78 -18.78 1.12 11.05
C ASN A 78 -18.34 -0.30 11.47
N LEU A 79 -18.09 -1.17 10.51
CA LEU A 79 -17.83 -2.60 10.71
C LEU A 79 -16.71 -2.89 11.74
N PRO A 80 -15.57 -2.14 11.75
CA PRO A 80 -14.51 -2.34 12.73
C PRO A 80 -14.89 -1.97 14.18
N ASP A 81 -16.04 -1.33 14.38
CA ASP A 81 -16.58 -0.98 15.71
C ASP A 81 -17.67 -1.96 16.17
N LEU A 82 -18.23 -2.75 15.25
CA LEU A 82 -19.30 -3.72 15.53
C LEU A 82 -18.74 -5.13 15.79
N VAL A 83 -17.59 -5.46 15.20
CA VAL A 83 -17.00 -6.81 15.26
C VAL A 83 -15.60 -6.71 15.86
N ARG A 84 -15.19 -7.73 16.65
CA ARG A 84 -13.82 -7.81 17.16
C ARG A 84 -12.83 -7.79 15.99
N LEU A 85 -11.83 -6.91 16.07
CA LEU A 85 -10.86 -6.69 14.98
C LEU A 85 -10.16 -7.99 14.55
N SER A 86 -9.80 -8.87 15.49
CA SER A 86 -9.19 -10.18 15.18
C SER A 86 -10.06 -11.06 14.30
N ARG A 87 -11.38 -11.13 14.60
CA ARG A 87 -12.32 -11.95 13.83
C ARG A 87 -12.59 -11.33 12.46
N LEU A 88 -12.72 -10.01 12.41
CA LEU A 88 -12.91 -9.28 11.16
C LEU A 88 -11.74 -9.53 10.20
N MET A 89 -10.50 -9.30 10.66
CA MET A 89 -9.30 -9.50 9.86
C MET A 89 -9.13 -10.95 9.41
N ALA A 90 -9.40 -11.91 10.31
CA ALA A 90 -9.29 -13.32 9.97
C ALA A 90 -10.33 -13.77 8.94
N ALA A 91 -11.60 -13.40 9.09
CA ALA A 91 -12.64 -13.71 8.13
C ALA A 91 -12.35 -13.06 6.77
N ALA A 92 -11.94 -11.80 6.77
CA ALA A 92 -11.57 -11.06 5.58
C ALA A 92 -10.37 -11.70 4.86
N ALA A 93 -9.30 -12.06 5.59
CA ALA A 93 -8.15 -12.75 5.01
C ALA A 93 -8.53 -14.13 4.44
N LEU A 94 -9.40 -14.88 5.12
CA LEU A 94 -9.89 -16.17 4.61
C LEU A 94 -10.70 -15.99 3.32
N VAL A 95 -11.58 -15.00 3.25
CA VAL A 95 -12.33 -14.68 2.02
C VAL A 95 -11.36 -14.29 0.90
N ALA A 96 -10.34 -13.47 1.18
CA ALA A 96 -9.32 -13.11 0.20
C ALA A 96 -8.54 -14.32 -0.30
N ALA A 97 -8.16 -15.26 0.60
CA ALA A 97 -7.47 -16.50 0.24
C ALA A 97 -8.32 -17.38 -0.68
N LEU A 98 -9.60 -17.59 -0.33
CA LEU A 98 -10.54 -18.38 -1.14
C LEU A 98 -10.81 -17.74 -2.49
N ALA A 99 -11.07 -16.43 -2.53
CA ALA A 99 -11.28 -15.71 -3.78
C ALA A 99 -10.03 -15.78 -4.68
N ASN A 100 -8.82 -15.63 -4.13
CA ASN A 100 -7.60 -15.79 -4.90
C ASN A 100 -7.39 -17.23 -5.40
N ALA A 101 -7.74 -18.24 -4.61
CA ALA A 101 -7.63 -19.64 -4.99
C ALA A 101 -8.55 -20.01 -6.16
N THR A 102 -9.67 -19.31 -6.38
CA THR A 102 -10.55 -19.56 -7.54
C THR A 102 -9.85 -19.30 -8.87
N LEU A 103 -8.76 -18.52 -8.90
CA LEU A 103 -7.93 -18.34 -10.10
C LEU A 103 -7.40 -19.67 -10.66
N LEU A 104 -7.21 -20.68 -9.79
CA LEU A 104 -6.73 -22.01 -10.17
C LEU A 104 -7.75 -22.82 -11.02
N PHE A 105 -9.01 -22.43 -11.00
CA PHE A 105 -10.11 -23.19 -11.60
C PHE A 105 -10.63 -22.62 -12.93
N HIS A 106 -9.95 -21.63 -13.51
CA HIS A 106 -10.21 -21.10 -14.87
C HIS A 106 -11.65 -20.68 -15.14
N SER A 107 -12.09 -19.64 -14.49
CA SER A 107 -13.45 -19.12 -14.69
C SER A 107 -13.60 -18.19 -15.92
N GLY A 108 -12.64 -18.16 -16.83
CA GLY A 108 -12.56 -17.17 -17.92
C GLY A 108 -12.25 -15.75 -17.41
N PRO A 109 -12.09 -14.75 -18.31
CA PRO A 109 -11.67 -13.40 -17.93
C PRO A 109 -12.61 -12.73 -16.91
N GLY A 110 -13.92 -12.88 -17.08
CA GLY A 110 -14.92 -12.28 -16.18
C GLY A 110 -14.87 -12.87 -14.77
N GLY A 111 -14.73 -14.19 -14.65
CA GLY A 111 -14.63 -14.86 -13.35
C GLY A 111 -13.34 -14.48 -12.61
N VAL A 112 -12.23 -14.38 -13.33
CA VAL A 112 -10.93 -13.95 -12.77
C VAL A 112 -11.02 -12.51 -12.26
N ILE A 113 -11.60 -11.59 -13.04
CA ILE A 113 -11.78 -10.19 -12.61
C ILE A 113 -12.70 -10.12 -11.40
N ALA A 114 -13.81 -10.86 -11.38
CA ALA A 114 -14.71 -10.91 -10.22
C ALA A 114 -13.97 -11.39 -8.95
N ALA A 115 -13.18 -12.45 -9.06
CA ALA A 115 -12.35 -12.94 -7.97
C ALA A 115 -11.37 -11.88 -7.45
N ARG A 116 -10.76 -11.07 -8.34
CA ARG A 116 -9.89 -9.96 -7.96
C ARG A 116 -10.65 -8.85 -7.21
N ILE A 117 -11.88 -8.52 -7.64
CA ILE A 117 -12.73 -7.55 -6.94
C ILE A 117 -13.07 -8.06 -5.53
N VAL A 118 -13.47 -9.33 -5.39
CA VAL A 118 -13.75 -9.93 -4.08
C VAL A 118 -12.50 -9.96 -3.21
N THR A 119 -11.35 -10.31 -3.76
CA THR A 119 -10.06 -10.26 -3.04
C THR A 119 -9.80 -8.86 -2.48
N GLY A 120 -9.95 -7.83 -3.30
CA GLY A 120 -9.74 -6.44 -2.87
C GLY A 120 -10.73 -6.00 -1.79
N ALA A 121 -12.02 -6.30 -1.96
CA ALA A 121 -13.05 -5.98 -0.98
C ALA A 121 -12.77 -6.65 0.38
N ALA A 122 -12.31 -7.89 0.36
CA ALA A 122 -11.91 -8.60 1.56
C ALA A 122 -10.67 -7.97 2.22
N LEU A 123 -9.63 -7.61 1.46
CA LEU A 123 -8.42 -7.00 2.00
C LEU A 123 -8.66 -5.63 2.67
N ALA A 124 -9.75 -4.93 2.32
CA ALA A 124 -10.20 -3.75 3.06
C ALA A 124 -10.62 -4.07 4.51
N GLY A 125 -10.98 -5.32 4.79
CA GLY A 125 -11.22 -5.83 6.15
C GLY A 125 -9.96 -6.31 6.87
N VAL A 126 -8.77 -6.20 6.25
CA VAL A 126 -7.47 -6.60 6.84
C VAL A 126 -6.63 -5.38 7.20
N TYR A 127 -6.23 -4.58 6.23
CA TYR A 127 -5.23 -3.54 6.40
C TYR A 127 -5.71 -2.35 7.27
N PRO A 128 -6.84 -1.69 7.01
CA PRO A 128 -7.30 -0.60 7.86
C PRO A 128 -7.60 -1.03 9.31
N PRO A 129 -8.24 -2.21 9.56
CA PRO A 129 -8.38 -2.74 10.92
C PRO A 129 -7.06 -3.03 11.62
N ALA A 130 -6.02 -3.47 10.89
CA ALA A 130 -4.70 -3.69 11.47
C ALA A 130 -4.07 -2.38 11.97
N LEU A 131 -4.18 -1.28 11.22
CA LEU A 131 -3.75 0.05 11.67
C LEU A 131 -4.51 0.50 12.92
N LYS A 132 -5.83 0.26 12.96
CA LYS A 132 -6.66 0.54 14.13
C LYS A 132 -6.22 -0.27 15.35
N LEU A 133 -5.94 -1.56 15.18
CA LEU A 133 -5.50 -2.44 16.25
C LEU A 133 -4.16 -1.97 16.84
N VAL A 134 -3.18 -1.64 15.99
CA VAL A 134 -1.88 -1.09 16.46
C VAL A 134 -2.08 0.17 17.27
N ALA A 135 -2.98 1.05 16.87
CA ALA A 135 -3.25 2.29 17.59
C ALA A 135 -3.80 2.06 19.02
N THR A 136 -4.32 0.86 19.33
CA THR A 136 -4.74 0.49 20.70
C THR A 136 -3.58 0.05 21.59
N TRP A 137 -2.41 -0.23 21.03
CA TRP A 137 -1.22 -0.65 21.76
C TRP A 137 -0.18 0.46 21.94
N PHE A 138 -0.14 1.42 21.01
CA PHE A 138 0.92 2.41 20.93
C PHE A 138 0.37 3.83 21.10
N THR A 139 0.69 4.46 22.24
CA THR A 139 0.53 5.91 22.49
C THR A 139 1.84 6.64 22.27
N ARG A 140 2.98 5.98 22.59
CA ARG A 140 4.34 6.38 22.23
C ARG A 140 4.81 5.48 21.09
N ASP A 141 5.75 5.95 20.28
CA ASP A 141 6.29 5.24 19.11
C ASP A 141 5.23 4.86 18.06
N ARG A 142 4.10 5.56 18.06
CA ARG A 142 2.95 5.26 17.20
C ARG A 142 3.31 5.38 15.71
N GLY A 143 4.13 6.36 15.34
CA GLY A 143 4.61 6.55 13.96
C GLY A 143 5.41 5.34 13.48
N LEU A 144 6.33 4.83 14.32
CA LEU A 144 7.14 3.65 14.01
C LEU A 144 6.26 2.39 13.88
N ALA A 145 5.29 2.21 14.80
CA ALA A 145 4.41 1.04 14.78
C ALA A 145 3.48 1.04 13.55
N LEU A 146 2.90 2.18 13.19
CA LEU A 146 2.11 2.33 11.97
C LEU A 146 2.98 2.15 10.72
N GLY A 147 4.19 2.71 10.70
CA GLY A 147 5.17 2.51 9.64
C GLY A 147 5.54 1.04 9.46
N ALA A 148 5.68 0.28 10.55
CA ALA A 148 5.94 -1.16 10.48
C ALA A 148 4.78 -1.94 9.82
N VAL A 149 3.52 -1.60 10.11
CA VAL A 149 2.35 -2.23 9.46
C VAL A 149 2.26 -1.86 7.99
N ILE A 150 2.55 -0.61 7.62
CA ILE A 150 2.60 -0.18 6.21
C ILE A 150 3.76 -0.88 5.48
N GLY A 151 4.92 -1.00 6.14
CA GLY A 151 6.04 -1.78 5.62
C GLY A 151 5.71 -3.27 5.45
N ALA A 152 4.93 -3.85 6.36
CA ALA A 152 4.43 -5.21 6.25
C ALA A 152 3.49 -5.39 5.04
N LEU A 153 2.59 -4.42 4.79
CA LEU A 153 1.78 -4.38 3.56
C LEU A 153 2.67 -4.38 2.32
N THR A 154 3.72 -3.57 2.32
CA THR A 154 4.66 -3.44 1.20
C THR A 154 5.36 -4.76 0.89
N VAL A 155 5.92 -5.41 1.91
CA VAL A 155 6.59 -6.71 1.76
C VAL A 155 5.59 -7.79 1.32
N GLY A 156 4.39 -7.85 1.92
CA GLY A 156 3.33 -8.78 1.55
C GLY A 156 2.93 -8.65 0.08
N SER A 157 2.76 -7.40 -0.38
CA SER A 157 2.44 -7.09 -1.78
C SER A 157 3.57 -7.48 -2.76
N ALA A 158 4.83 -7.49 -2.30
CA ALA A 158 5.99 -7.88 -3.10
C ALA A 158 6.16 -9.41 -3.22
N LEU A 159 5.77 -10.19 -2.20
CA LEU A 159 6.03 -11.63 -2.10
C LEU A 159 5.60 -12.46 -3.31
N PRO A 160 4.49 -12.19 -4.02
CA PRO A 160 4.14 -12.95 -5.22
C PRO A 160 5.23 -12.90 -6.31
N HIS A 161 5.94 -11.78 -6.43
CA HIS A 161 7.07 -11.67 -7.36
C HIS A 161 8.25 -12.55 -6.92
N LEU A 162 8.49 -12.69 -5.60
CA LEU A 162 9.47 -13.63 -5.07
C LEU A 162 9.04 -15.08 -5.33
N PHE A 163 7.76 -15.43 -5.07
CA PHE A 163 7.25 -16.76 -5.38
C PHE A 163 7.44 -17.10 -6.85
N ARG A 164 7.18 -16.13 -7.74
CA ARG A 164 7.42 -16.30 -9.19
C ARG A 164 8.89 -16.43 -9.52
N ALA A 165 9.78 -15.69 -8.89
CA ALA A 165 11.21 -15.72 -9.11
C ALA A 165 11.83 -17.06 -8.72
N VAL A 166 11.39 -17.68 -7.62
CA VAL A 166 11.92 -18.98 -7.14
C VAL A 166 11.20 -20.18 -7.75
N SER A 167 10.08 -19.98 -8.44
CA SER A 167 9.39 -21.04 -9.15
C SER A 167 10.24 -21.48 -10.36
N THR A 168 10.72 -22.72 -10.34
CA THR A 168 11.50 -23.32 -11.42
C THR A 168 10.64 -23.81 -12.59
N VAL A 169 9.32 -23.81 -12.39
CA VAL A 169 8.33 -24.29 -13.36
C VAL A 169 7.73 -23.10 -14.09
N LEU A 170 7.46 -23.23 -15.40
CA LEU A 170 6.77 -22.22 -16.19
C LEU A 170 5.29 -22.05 -15.76
N ASP A 171 4.77 -22.97 -14.96
CA ASP A 171 3.40 -22.93 -14.43
C ASP A 171 3.25 -21.82 -13.39
N TRP A 172 2.24 -20.99 -13.52
CA TRP A 172 1.89 -19.90 -12.63
C TRP A 172 1.05 -20.36 -11.42
N ARG A 173 0.44 -21.54 -11.48
CA ARG A 173 -0.47 -22.08 -10.42
C ARG A 173 0.18 -22.17 -9.05
N PRO A 174 1.46 -22.59 -8.90
CA PRO A 174 2.12 -22.60 -7.60
C PRO A 174 2.22 -21.22 -6.95
N VAL A 175 2.33 -20.13 -7.73
CA VAL A 175 2.37 -18.75 -7.20
C VAL A 175 1.03 -18.38 -6.57
N VAL A 176 -0.08 -18.67 -7.25
CA VAL A 176 -1.44 -18.43 -6.74
C VAL A 176 -1.72 -19.30 -5.51
N ALA A 177 -1.36 -20.58 -5.56
CA ALA A 177 -1.51 -21.50 -4.43
C ALA A 177 -0.73 -21.03 -3.21
N ALA A 178 0.55 -20.67 -3.38
CA ALA A 178 1.40 -20.16 -2.30
C ALA A 178 0.83 -18.87 -1.68
N ALA A 179 0.38 -17.91 -2.52
CA ALA A 179 -0.24 -16.69 -2.05
C ALA A 179 -1.55 -16.97 -1.26
N SER A 180 -2.39 -17.90 -1.75
CA SER A 180 -3.63 -18.26 -1.08
C SER A 180 -3.38 -18.95 0.26
N VAL A 181 -2.41 -19.89 0.33
CA VAL A 181 -2.02 -20.58 1.56
C VAL A 181 -1.40 -19.58 2.55
N ALA A 182 -0.52 -18.70 2.10
CA ALA A 182 0.07 -17.67 2.96
C ALA A 182 -1.02 -16.77 3.56
N THR A 183 -2.00 -16.33 2.74
CA THR A 183 -3.12 -15.51 3.23
C THR A 183 -4.00 -16.26 4.22
N ALA A 184 -4.26 -17.55 4.01
CA ALA A 184 -4.98 -18.39 4.97
C ALA A 184 -4.20 -18.55 6.29
N ALA A 185 -2.87 -18.70 6.23
CA ALA A 185 -2.01 -18.70 7.42
C ALA A 185 -2.06 -17.34 8.15
N GLY A 186 -2.09 -16.24 7.42
CA GLY A 186 -2.31 -14.89 7.97
C GLY A 186 -3.65 -14.78 8.72
N ALA A 187 -4.72 -15.35 8.15
CA ALA A 187 -6.03 -15.42 8.81
C ALA A 187 -5.97 -16.14 10.16
N LEU A 188 -5.25 -17.27 10.23
CA LEU A 188 -5.04 -18.03 11.46
C LEU A 188 -4.25 -17.21 12.49
N LEU A 189 -3.20 -16.51 12.08
CA LEU A 189 -2.42 -15.65 12.96
C LEU A 189 -3.26 -14.51 13.55
N PHE A 190 -4.16 -13.89 12.76
CA PHE A 190 -5.09 -12.88 13.28
C PHE A 190 -6.00 -13.46 14.35
N LEU A 191 -6.56 -14.66 14.16
CA LEU A 191 -7.40 -15.31 15.17
C LEU A 191 -6.65 -15.59 16.48
N MET A 192 -5.41 -16.03 16.35
CA MET A 192 -4.63 -16.50 17.52
C MET A 192 -3.99 -15.35 18.28
N PHE A 193 -3.52 -14.31 17.59
CA PHE A 193 -2.59 -13.32 18.16
C PHE A 193 -3.04 -11.87 18.07
N ALA A 194 -4.00 -11.51 17.21
CA ALA A 194 -4.47 -10.15 17.11
C ALA A 194 -5.38 -9.80 18.29
N LYS A 195 -4.79 -9.20 19.32
CA LYS A 195 -5.50 -8.74 20.52
C LYS A 195 -5.54 -7.22 20.53
N GLU A 196 -6.69 -6.66 20.93
CA GLU A 196 -6.82 -5.22 21.18
C GLU A 196 -6.02 -4.83 22.42
N GLY A 197 -5.38 -3.66 22.36
CA GLY A 197 -4.52 -3.15 23.42
C GLY A 197 -5.29 -2.43 24.52
N PRO A 198 -4.59 -1.95 25.54
CA PRO A 198 -5.20 -1.30 26.71
C PRO A 198 -5.72 0.12 26.43
N TYR A 199 -5.33 0.72 25.30
CA TYR A 199 -5.71 2.10 24.97
C TYR A 199 -6.93 2.10 24.04
N PRO A 200 -8.08 2.68 24.47
CA PRO A 200 -9.25 2.70 23.62
C PRO A 200 -9.02 3.59 22.39
N PHE A 201 -9.38 3.08 21.23
CA PHE A 201 -9.41 3.86 20.01
C PHE A 201 -10.79 4.50 19.86
N GLY A 202 -10.84 5.82 19.67
CA GLY A 202 -12.10 6.54 19.48
C GLY A 202 -12.89 5.99 18.30
N LYS A 203 -14.20 5.90 18.44
CA LYS A 203 -15.08 5.52 17.32
C LYS A 203 -15.01 6.61 16.25
N ALA A 204 -14.59 6.24 15.06
CA ALA A 204 -14.56 7.13 13.91
C ALA A 204 -15.91 7.02 13.20
N VAL A 205 -16.79 8.01 13.38
CA VAL A 205 -18.09 8.03 12.70
C VAL A 205 -17.90 8.64 11.31
N PHE A 206 -18.36 7.94 10.27
CA PHE A 206 -18.43 8.47 8.93
C PHE A 206 -19.73 9.27 8.78
N GLU A 207 -19.61 10.57 8.55
CA GLU A 207 -20.72 11.49 8.33
C GLU A 207 -20.73 12.00 6.87
N PRO A 208 -21.56 11.43 5.98
CA PRO A 208 -21.59 11.81 4.56
C PRO A 208 -21.87 13.30 4.33
N SER A 209 -22.68 13.92 5.19
CA SER A 209 -23.00 15.36 5.12
C SER A 209 -21.79 16.28 5.25
N ARG A 210 -20.69 15.78 5.83
CA ARG A 210 -19.46 16.54 6.06
C ARG A 210 -18.38 16.34 4.99
N ILE A 211 -18.61 15.52 4.00
CA ILE A 211 -17.64 15.28 2.89
C ILE A 211 -17.22 16.60 2.25
N GLY A 212 -18.16 17.53 2.04
CA GLY A 212 -17.86 18.83 1.47
C GLY A 212 -16.88 19.69 2.27
N GLN A 213 -16.78 19.49 3.58
CA GLN A 213 -15.86 20.25 4.42
C GLN A 213 -14.40 19.89 4.14
N VAL A 214 -14.12 18.60 3.82
CA VAL A 214 -12.78 18.11 3.47
C VAL A 214 -12.19 18.89 2.28
N PHE A 215 -13.03 19.31 1.34
CA PHE A 215 -12.62 20.04 0.15
C PHE A 215 -12.68 21.56 0.29
N ARG A 216 -13.36 22.08 1.32
CA ARG A 216 -13.47 23.52 1.57
C ARG A 216 -12.35 24.06 2.46
N GLU A 217 -11.83 23.27 3.37
CA GLU A 217 -10.75 23.66 4.24
C GLU A 217 -9.41 23.52 3.53
N LYS A 218 -8.78 24.67 3.23
CA LYS A 218 -7.53 24.74 2.45
C LYS A 218 -6.41 23.82 2.96
N PRO A 219 -6.13 23.72 4.29
CA PRO A 219 -5.11 22.81 4.79
C PRO A 219 -5.42 21.34 4.49
N LEU A 220 -6.68 20.93 4.67
CA LEU A 220 -7.13 19.57 4.37
C LEU A 220 -7.09 19.27 2.88
N LEU A 221 -7.52 20.23 2.06
CA LEU A 221 -7.44 20.10 0.59
C LEU A 221 -5.99 19.88 0.13
N LEU A 222 -5.03 20.66 0.65
CA LEU A 222 -3.62 20.52 0.28
C LEU A 222 -3.03 19.18 0.76
N ALA A 223 -3.35 18.74 1.97
CA ALA A 223 -2.95 17.41 2.45
C ALA A 223 -3.52 16.28 1.59
N ASN A 224 -4.78 16.41 1.15
CA ASN A 224 -5.40 15.44 0.24
C ASN A 224 -4.81 15.51 -1.17
N LEU A 225 -4.48 16.68 -1.70
CA LEU A 225 -3.78 16.79 -2.99
C LEU A 225 -2.40 16.14 -2.94
N GLY A 226 -1.67 16.30 -1.83
CA GLY A 226 -0.44 15.56 -1.57
C GLY A 226 -0.67 14.04 -1.66
N TYR A 227 -1.67 13.55 -0.93
CA TYR A 227 -2.02 12.13 -0.94
C TYR A 227 -2.46 11.62 -2.32
N LEU A 228 -3.25 12.38 -3.06
CA LEU A 228 -3.65 12.02 -4.42
C LEU A 228 -2.46 11.95 -5.37
N GLY A 229 -1.50 12.88 -5.25
CA GLY A 229 -0.25 12.83 -6.01
C GLY A 229 0.58 11.58 -5.72
N HIS A 230 0.69 11.20 -4.44
CA HIS A 230 1.30 9.94 -3.99
C HIS A 230 0.58 8.71 -4.57
N MET A 231 -0.75 8.66 -4.46
CA MET A 231 -1.55 7.52 -4.94
C MET A 231 -1.56 7.39 -6.47
N TRP A 232 -1.40 8.49 -7.22
CA TRP A 232 -1.22 8.46 -8.67
C TRP A 232 0.00 7.66 -9.09
N GLU A 233 1.07 7.74 -8.32
CA GLU A 233 2.34 7.09 -8.62
C GLU A 233 2.42 5.66 -8.06
N LEU A 234 2.15 5.49 -6.76
CA LEU A 234 2.49 4.31 -5.98
C LEU A 234 2.00 3.00 -6.60
N TYR A 235 0.70 2.84 -6.73
CA TYR A 235 0.13 1.56 -7.15
C TYR A 235 0.30 1.30 -8.64
N ALA A 236 0.42 2.33 -9.48
CA ALA A 236 0.72 2.17 -10.89
C ALA A 236 2.17 1.73 -11.10
N MET A 237 3.12 2.27 -10.32
CA MET A 237 4.51 1.80 -10.29
C MET A 237 4.57 0.33 -9.87
N TRP A 238 3.94 -0.05 -8.76
CA TRP A 238 3.94 -1.46 -8.31
C TRP A 238 3.29 -2.41 -9.31
N ALA A 239 2.19 -2.01 -9.91
CA ALA A 239 1.46 -2.83 -10.88
C ALA A 239 2.27 -3.12 -12.14
N TRP A 240 3.03 -2.15 -12.62
CA TRP A 240 3.68 -2.23 -13.93
C TRP A 240 5.20 -2.38 -13.86
N MET A 241 5.80 -2.40 -12.66
CA MET A 241 7.24 -2.57 -12.50
C MET A 241 7.76 -3.86 -13.14
N LEU A 242 7.02 -4.98 -13.02
CA LEU A 242 7.42 -6.25 -13.66
C LEU A 242 7.43 -6.13 -15.19
N ALA A 243 6.37 -5.57 -15.77
CA ALA A 243 6.27 -5.39 -17.22
C ALA A 243 7.38 -4.46 -17.74
N TYR A 244 7.62 -3.36 -17.02
CA TYR A 244 8.70 -2.41 -17.33
C TYR A 244 10.08 -3.07 -17.27
N THR A 245 10.36 -3.83 -16.20
CA THR A 245 11.65 -4.51 -16.02
C THR A 245 11.86 -5.58 -17.08
N ARG A 246 10.83 -6.36 -17.41
CA ARG A 246 10.90 -7.35 -18.51
C ARG A 246 11.21 -6.67 -19.84
N ALA A 247 10.47 -5.63 -20.19
CA ALA A 247 10.69 -4.89 -21.44
C ALA A 247 12.10 -4.29 -21.52
N SER A 248 12.62 -3.76 -20.40
CA SER A 248 13.99 -3.26 -20.32
C SER A 248 15.04 -4.37 -20.52
N PHE A 249 14.85 -5.53 -19.89
CA PHE A 249 15.78 -6.66 -20.00
C PHE A 249 15.76 -7.30 -21.38
N GLU A 250 14.58 -7.42 -21.98
CA GLU A 250 14.42 -7.89 -23.36
C GLU A 250 15.12 -6.98 -24.35
N ALA A 251 14.97 -5.65 -24.20
CA ALA A 251 15.65 -4.67 -25.05
C ALA A 251 17.17 -4.73 -24.97
N GLN A 252 17.72 -5.23 -23.87
CA GLN A 252 19.15 -5.38 -23.64
C GLN A 252 19.65 -6.82 -23.85
N ALA A 253 18.74 -7.76 -24.15
CA ALA A 253 19.03 -9.20 -24.22
C ALA A 253 19.72 -9.73 -22.94
N ILE A 254 19.30 -9.22 -21.76
CA ILE A 254 19.85 -9.61 -20.45
C ILE A 254 18.78 -10.25 -19.57
N GLY A 255 19.23 -11.10 -18.66
CA GLY A 255 18.37 -11.65 -17.59
C GLY A 255 17.37 -12.69 -18.09
N THR A 256 16.60 -13.18 -17.14
CA THR A 256 15.50 -14.14 -17.34
C THR A 256 14.23 -13.59 -16.71
N ALA A 257 13.08 -14.22 -16.99
CA ALA A 257 11.82 -13.88 -16.33
C ALA A 257 11.92 -13.97 -14.78
N ALA A 258 12.71 -14.91 -14.25
CA ALA A 258 12.97 -15.05 -12.83
C ALA A 258 13.77 -13.85 -12.29
N VAL A 259 14.79 -13.38 -13.00
CA VAL A 259 15.58 -12.20 -12.61
C VAL A 259 14.72 -10.94 -12.63
N ALA A 260 13.84 -10.75 -13.62
CA ALA A 260 12.92 -9.63 -13.67
C ALA A 260 11.93 -9.65 -12.48
N SER A 261 11.41 -10.83 -12.14
CA SER A 261 10.51 -10.99 -10.98
C SER A 261 11.24 -10.73 -9.66
N LEU A 262 12.48 -11.21 -9.50
CA LEU A 262 13.31 -10.93 -8.32
C LEU A 262 13.64 -9.44 -8.21
N SER A 263 13.98 -8.80 -9.31
CA SER A 263 14.21 -7.34 -9.35
C SER A 263 12.97 -6.57 -8.90
N THR A 264 11.80 -6.94 -9.40
CA THR A 264 10.52 -6.33 -9.00
C THR A 264 10.24 -6.55 -7.52
N PHE A 265 10.48 -7.77 -7.01
CA PHE A 265 10.36 -8.06 -5.57
C PHE A 265 11.25 -7.13 -4.75
N LEU A 266 12.53 -7.01 -5.10
CA LEU A 266 13.49 -6.17 -4.36
C LEU A 266 13.08 -4.69 -4.36
N VAL A 267 12.62 -4.19 -5.52
CA VAL A 267 12.17 -2.80 -5.65
C VAL A 267 10.94 -2.54 -4.78
N VAL A 268 9.91 -3.37 -4.85
CA VAL A 268 8.69 -3.16 -4.06
C VAL A 268 8.95 -3.40 -2.57
N ALA A 269 9.65 -4.49 -2.21
CA ALA A 269 9.95 -4.81 -0.82
C ALA A 269 10.84 -3.77 -0.13
N SER A 270 11.72 -3.08 -0.88
CA SER A 270 12.55 -2.00 -0.33
C SER A 270 11.73 -0.85 0.29
N GLY A 271 10.46 -0.73 -0.07
CA GLY A 271 9.55 0.23 0.52
C GLY A 271 9.38 0.11 2.04
N ILE A 272 9.66 -1.06 2.64
CA ILE A 272 9.69 -1.20 4.11
C ILE A 272 10.71 -0.22 4.73
N LEU A 273 11.87 -0.04 4.09
CA LEU A 273 12.88 0.93 4.53
C LEU A 273 12.34 2.35 4.41
N GLY A 274 11.57 2.62 3.34
CA GLY A 274 10.88 3.90 3.14
C GLY A 274 9.89 4.21 4.25
N CYS A 275 9.06 3.25 4.63
CA CYS A 275 8.08 3.41 5.70
C CYS A 275 8.74 3.74 7.05
N LEU A 276 9.86 3.08 7.38
CA LEU A 276 10.62 3.34 8.61
C LEU A 276 11.33 4.69 8.54
N LEU A 277 11.98 4.98 7.42
CA LEU A 277 12.69 6.24 7.19
C LEU A 277 11.74 7.45 7.19
N GLY A 278 10.58 7.31 6.53
CA GLY A 278 9.56 8.36 6.48
C GLY A 278 8.99 8.69 7.86
N GLY A 279 8.75 7.67 8.69
CA GLY A 279 8.38 7.87 10.09
C GLY A 279 9.45 8.63 10.87
N TYR A 280 10.69 8.17 10.79
CA TYR A 280 11.82 8.80 11.48
C TYR A 280 12.08 10.26 11.03
N LEU A 281 12.07 10.51 9.73
CA LEU A 281 12.27 11.86 9.19
C LEU A 281 11.13 12.80 9.58
N SER A 282 9.89 12.31 9.53
CA SER A 282 8.72 13.08 9.90
C SER A 282 8.76 13.60 11.34
N ASP A 283 9.29 12.80 12.26
CA ASP A 283 9.47 13.19 13.66
C ASP A 283 10.61 14.20 13.85
N ARG A 284 11.50 14.38 12.86
CA ARG A 284 12.65 15.30 12.94
C ARG A 284 12.50 16.58 12.14
N ILE A 285 11.99 16.50 10.93
CA ILE A 285 11.92 17.66 9.99
C ILE A 285 10.48 18.06 9.65
N GLY A 286 9.52 17.34 10.24
CA GLY A 286 8.08 17.58 10.05
C GLY A 286 7.50 16.79 8.88
N ARG A 287 6.15 16.72 8.86
CA ARG A 287 5.42 15.90 7.89
C ARG A 287 5.51 16.42 6.48
N THR A 288 5.36 17.74 6.31
CA THR A 288 5.34 18.37 4.99
C THR A 288 6.69 18.31 4.28
N ALA A 289 7.79 18.50 5.01
CA ALA A 289 9.13 18.41 4.43
C ALA A 289 9.46 16.95 4.06
N THR A 290 9.11 16.01 4.91
CA THR A 290 9.32 14.58 4.65
C THR A 290 8.55 14.12 3.43
N THR A 291 7.24 14.42 3.34
CA THR A 291 6.42 14.03 2.19
C THR A 291 6.89 14.69 0.91
N ALA A 292 7.13 16.01 0.92
CA ALA A 292 7.63 16.70 -0.27
C ALA A 292 8.99 16.15 -0.72
N GLY A 293 9.91 15.89 0.20
CA GLY A 293 11.22 15.31 -0.11
C GLY A 293 11.12 13.92 -0.74
N MET A 294 10.32 13.02 -0.14
CA MET A 294 10.07 11.68 -0.68
C MET A 294 9.45 11.75 -2.08
N MET A 295 8.45 12.61 -2.29
CA MET A 295 7.78 12.78 -3.59
C MET A 295 8.72 13.36 -4.66
N ILE A 296 9.59 14.32 -4.32
CA ILE A 296 10.58 14.84 -5.25
C ILE A 296 11.56 13.74 -5.67
N VAL A 297 12.03 12.94 -4.72
CA VAL A 297 12.94 11.83 -5.01
C VAL A 297 12.23 10.78 -5.87
N SER A 298 11.00 10.36 -5.53
CA SER A 298 10.26 9.33 -6.29
C SER A 298 9.94 9.79 -7.71
N GLY A 299 9.43 11.02 -7.88
CA GLY A 299 9.16 11.58 -9.20
C GLY A 299 10.41 11.74 -10.06
N SER A 300 11.56 12.07 -9.43
CA SER A 300 12.86 12.09 -10.12
C SER A 300 13.28 10.70 -10.57
N CYS A 301 13.09 9.68 -9.72
CA CYS A 301 13.36 8.29 -10.10
C CYS A 301 12.46 7.85 -11.26
N ALA A 302 11.16 8.17 -11.24
CA ALA A 302 10.23 7.85 -12.33
C ALA A 302 10.71 8.42 -13.67
N LEU A 303 11.22 9.66 -13.67
CA LEU A 303 11.81 10.28 -14.85
C LEU A 303 13.12 9.60 -15.27
N LEU A 304 14.03 9.32 -14.32
CA LEU A 304 15.34 8.73 -14.59
C LEU A 304 15.25 7.33 -15.14
N MET A 305 14.22 6.54 -14.78
CA MET A 305 14.03 5.18 -15.28
C MET A 305 13.96 5.13 -16.82
N GLY A 306 13.36 6.13 -17.47
CA GLY A 306 13.32 6.20 -18.94
C GLY A 306 14.71 6.32 -19.60
N PHE A 307 15.62 7.06 -18.98
CA PHE A 307 17.01 7.17 -19.43
C PHE A 307 17.79 5.87 -19.18
N LEU A 308 17.47 5.17 -18.08
CA LEU A 308 18.15 3.95 -17.64
C LEU A 308 17.56 2.69 -18.27
N PHE A 309 16.54 2.79 -19.09
CA PHE A 309 15.83 1.64 -19.70
C PHE A 309 16.78 0.66 -20.43
N THR A 310 17.80 1.19 -21.11
CA THR A 310 18.88 0.43 -21.74
C THR A 310 20.25 0.73 -21.10
N GLY A 311 20.25 1.22 -19.88
CA GLY A 311 21.45 1.58 -19.13
C GLY A 311 22.04 0.40 -18.35
N PRO A 312 23.17 0.62 -17.65
CA PRO A 312 23.79 -0.40 -16.82
C PRO A 312 22.84 -0.95 -15.77
N LEU A 313 22.74 -2.28 -15.65
CA LEU A 313 21.79 -2.95 -14.73
C LEU A 313 21.94 -2.49 -13.27
N TRP A 314 23.17 -2.31 -12.81
CA TRP A 314 23.41 -1.86 -11.44
C TRP A 314 22.82 -0.46 -11.16
N LEU A 315 22.89 0.46 -12.12
CA LEU A 315 22.35 1.80 -12.00
C LEU A 315 20.82 1.80 -12.12
N PHE A 316 20.27 1.00 -13.04
CA PHE A 316 18.85 0.73 -13.14
C PHE A 316 18.30 0.24 -11.79
N MET A 317 18.91 -0.78 -11.19
CA MET A 317 18.49 -1.34 -9.91
C MET A 317 18.65 -0.36 -8.76
N LEU A 318 19.74 0.41 -8.73
CA LEU A 318 19.94 1.45 -7.70
C LEU A 318 18.80 2.47 -7.72
N VAL A 319 18.49 3.04 -8.88
CA VAL A 319 17.42 4.04 -9.02
C VAL A 319 16.06 3.41 -8.74
N ALA A 320 15.79 2.19 -9.22
CA ALA A 320 14.55 1.48 -8.96
C ALA A 320 14.34 1.19 -7.46
N ILE A 321 15.41 0.80 -6.72
CA ILE A 321 15.34 0.58 -5.27
C ILE A 321 15.11 1.91 -4.53
N VAL A 322 15.81 2.99 -4.91
CA VAL A 322 15.58 4.32 -4.33
C VAL A 322 14.14 4.76 -4.58
N TRP A 323 13.61 4.46 -5.75
CA TRP A 323 12.19 4.70 -6.06
C TRP A 323 11.26 3.87 -5.17
N GLY A 324 11.51 2.56 -5.02
CA GLY A 324 10.75 1.69 -4.13
C GLY A 324 10.74 2.18 -2.67
N VAL A 325 11.85 2.72 -2.19
CA VAL A 325 11.96 3.33 -0.85
C VAL A 325 11.17 4.63 -0.76
N SER A 326 11.34 5.54 -1.73
CA SER A 326 10.77 6.89 -1.67
C SER A 326 9.29 6.93 -1.97
N VAL A 327 8.79 6.09 -2.90
CA VAL A 327 7.40 6.11 -3.36
C VAL A 327 6.37 5.79 -2.27
N ILE A 328 6.73 5.08 -1.20
CA ILE A 328 5.83 4.75 -0.09
C ILE A 328 6.26 5.38 1.24
N GLY A 329 7.45 5.95 1.31
CA GLY A 329 7.98 6.51 2.55
C GLY A 329 7.16 7.65 3.15
N ASP A 330 6.38 8.33 2.35
CA ASP A 330 5.48 9.42 2.73
C ASP A 330 4.06 8.97 3.11
N SER A 331 3.66 7.74 2.79
CA SER A 331 2.27 7.26 2.85
C SER A 331 1.60 7.47 4.21
N ALA A 332 2.28 7.13 5.32
CA ALA A 332 1.75 7.31 6.67
C ALA A 332 1.52 8.78 7.03
N GLN A 333 2.30 9.68 6.46
CA GLN A 333 2.33 11.09 6.83
C GLN A 333 1.09 11.85 6.34
N PHE A 334 0.51 11.45 5.23
CA PHE A 334 -0.73 12.05 4.72
C PHE A 334 -1.92 11.80 5.63
N SER A 335 -2.10 10.56 6.10
CA SER A 335 -3.18 10.22 7.04
C SER A 335 -2.95 10.87 8.40
N ALA A 336 -1.70 10.98 8.83
CA ALA A 336 -1.34 11.70 10.05
C ALA A 336 -1.63 13.21 9.91
N ALA A 337 -1.26 13.83 8.80
CA ALA A 337 -1.55 15.25 8.53
C ALA A 337 -3.07 15.53 8.56
N VAL A 338 -3.88 14.71 7.87
CA VAL A 338 -5.35 14.86 7.92
C VAL A 338 -5.89 14.69 9.35
N THR A 339 -5.34 13.73 10.11
CA THR A 339 -5.77 13.52 11.52
C THR A 339 -5.46 14.72 12.40
N GLU A 340 -4.34 15.41 12.17
CA GLU A 340 -3.89 16.55 12.96
C GLU A 340 -4.54 17.87 12.52
N LEU A 341 -4.93 17.99 11.25
CA LEU A 341 -5.57 19.19 10.69
C LEU A 341 -7.08 19.19 10.88
N ALA A 342 -7.72 18.03 10.75
CA ALA A 342 -9.17 17.92 10.81
C ALA A 342 -9.73 18.15 12.23
N ASP A 343 -10.94 18.70 12.33
CA ASP A 343 -11.69 18.70 13.59
C ASP A 343 -11.91 17.24 14.05
N ARG A 344 -11.68 16.98 15.35
CA ARG A 344 -11.82 15.66 15.97
C ARG A 344 -13.16 14.97 15.69
N ARG A 345 -14.21 15.73 15.44
CA ARG A 345 -15.56 15.21 15.18
C ARG A 345 -15.69 14.53 13.83
N PHE A 346 -14.89 14.90 12.83
CA PHE A 346 -15.01 14.35 11.47
C PHE A 346 -13.71 13.77 10.89
N VAL A 347 -12.69 13.54 11.72
CA VAL A 347 -11.44 12.86 11.30
C VAL A 347 -11.73 11.55 10.59
N GLY A 348 -12.69 10.75 11.07
CA GLY A 348 -13.08 9.50 10.42
C GLY A 348 -13.60 9.70 9.01
N THR A 349 -14.46 10.71 8.80
CA THR A 349 -14.96 11.07 7.46
C THR A 349 -13.83 11.54 6.56
N ALA A 350 -12.95 12.41 7.06
CA ALA A 350 -11.83 12.94 6.29
C ALA A 350 -10.88 11.84 5.82
N LEU A 351 -10.52 10.90 6.71
CA LEU A 351 -9.67 9.75 6.37
C LEU A 351 -10.36 8.78 5.39
N SER A 352 -11.66 8.53 5.54
CA SER A 352 -12.41 7.67 4.62
C SER A 352 -12.47 8.28 3.21
N VAL A 353 -12.69 9.60 3.13
CA VAL A 353 -12.68 10.34 1.85
C VAL A 353 -11.29 10.31 1.23
N GLN A 354 -10.24 10.57 2.01
CA GLN A 354 -8.86 10.51 1.56
C GLN A 354 -8.53 9.14 0.96
N LEU A 355 -8.77 8.06 1.72
CA LEU A 355 -8.52 6.69 1.27
C LEU A 355 -9.35 6.34 0.03
N GLY A 356 -10.65 6.59 0.07
CA GLY A 356 -11.55 6.27 -1.06
C GLY A 356 -11.17 6.99 -2.34
N ALA A 357 -10.90 8.30 -2.27
CA ALA A 357 -10.49 9.10 -3.42
C ALA A 357 -9.11 8.66 -3.95
N GLY A 358 -8.15 8.41 -3.05
CA GLY A 358 -6.83 7.95 -3.43
C GLY A 358 -6.85 6.61 -4.15
N PHE A 359 -7.51 5.60 -3.57
CA PHE A 359 -7.62 4.29 -4.22
C PHE A 359 -8.43 4.34 -5.52
N ALA A 360 -9.48 5.17 -5.62
CA ALA A 360 -10.19 5.38 -6.87
C ALA A 360 -9.26 5.98 -7.95
N LEU A 361 -8.39 6.91 -7.58
CA LEU A 361 -7.41 7.49 -8.49
C LEU A 361 -6.38 6.47 -8.97
N THR A 362 -6.00 5.50 -8.13
CA THR A 362 -5.07 4.43 -8.54
C THR A 362 -5.62 3.58 -9.68
N VAL A 363 -6.94 3.36 -9.72
CA VAL A 363 -7.60 2.63 -10.82
C VAL A 363 -7.34 3.32 -12.16
N LEU A 364 -7.44 4.66 -12.17
CA LEU A 364 -7.17 5.45 -13.36
C LEU A 364 -5.70 5.40 -13.76
N ALA A 365 -4.78 5.59 -12.80
CA ALA A 365 -3.34 5.56 -13.07
C ALA A 365 -2.87 4.20 -13.59
N ILE A 366 -3.32 3.10 -12.96
CA ILE A 366 -3.01 1.73 -13.40
C ILE A 366 -3.58 1.47 -14.81
N TRP A 367 -4.80 1.95 -15.08
CA TRP A 367 -5.46 1.75 -16.38
C TRP A 367 -4.80 2.56 -17.50
N LEU A 368 -4.32 3.75 -17.20
CA LEU A 368 -3.70 4.66 -18.20
C LEU A 368 -2.26 4.24 -18.53
N THR A 369 -1.50 3.70 -17.60
CA THR A 369 -0.07 3.45 -17.78
C THR A 369 0.26 2.58 -19.00
N PRO A 370 -0.35 1.38 -19.22
CA PRO A 370 -0.05 0.59 -20.41
C PRO A 370 -0.54 1.26 -21.69
N ARG A 371 -1.67 1.98 -21.66
CA ARG A 371 -2.18 2.71 -22.83
C ARG A 371 -1.27 3.86 -23.22
N PHE A 372 -0.70 4.53 -22.24
CA PHE A 372 0.32 5.55 -22.48
C PHE A 372 1.59 4.93 -23.06
N ALA A 373 2.01 3.76 -22.54
CA ALA A 373 3.13 3.00 -23.11
C ALA A 373 2.88 2.65 -24.59
N ASP A 374 1.69 2.15 -24.91
CA ASP A 374 1.30 1.84 -26.30
C ASP A 374 1.29 3.11 -27.18
N PHE A 375 0.74 4.21 -26.67
CA PHE A 375 0.67 5.48 -27.39
C PHE A 375 2.05 6.06 -27.74
N ILE A 376 3.02 5.94 -26.82
CA ILE A 376 4.39 6.44 -27.04
C ILE A 376 5.35 5.43 -27.70
N GLY A 377 4.86 4.24 -28.09
CA GLY A 377 5.60 3.23 -28.81
C GLY A 377 6.44 2.30 -27.92
N GLY A 378 6.13 2.17 -26.63
CA GLY A 378 6.75 1.17 -25.76
C GLY A 378 6.94 1.59 -24.30
N TRP A 379 7.51 0.70 -23.50
CA TRP A 379 7.63 0.87 -22.04
C TRP A 379 8.69 1.88 -21.62
N ARG A 380 9.64 2.22 -22.46
CA ARG A 380 10.80 3.05 -22.06
C ARG A 380 10.42 4.31 -21.29
N TRP A 381 9.43 5.03 -21.77
CA TRP A 381 8.97 6.29 -21.16
C TRP A 381 7.58 6.18 -20.49
N ALA A 382 7.09 4.95 -20.28
CA ALA A 382 5.76 4.73 -19.72
C ALA A 382 5.57 5.38 -18.35
N PHE A 383 6.58 5.37 -17.50
CA PHE A 383 6.53 5.97 -16.17
C PHE A 383 6.63 7.51 -16.16
N LEU A 384 6.85 8.14 -17.31
CA LEU A 384 6.73 9.60 -17.42
C LEU A 384 5.31 10.08 -17.09
N LEU A 385 4.28 9.24 -17.35
CA LEU A 385 2.89 9.48 -16.94
C LEU A 385 2.74 9.68 -15.43
N LEU A 386 3.59 9.08 -14.63
CA LEU A 386 3.49 9.10 -13.17
C LEU A 386 4.13 10.37 -12.56
N VAL A 387 5.10 10.99 -13.24
CA VAL A 387 5.86 12.15 -12.75
C VAL A 387 5.01 13.34 -12.29
N PRO A 388 3.91 13.74 -12.97
CA PRO A 388 3.09 14.86 -12.53
C PRO A 388 2.48 14.68 -11.13
N GLY A 389 2.15 13.44 -10.73
CA GLY A 389 1.55 13.16 -9.43
C GLY A 389 2.41 13.62 -8.26
N PRO A 390 3.62 13.06 -8.07
CA PRO A 390 4.52 13.45 -6.99
C PRO A 390 4.97 14.93 -7.07
N LEU A 391 5.11 15.50 -8.27
CA LEU A 391 5.47 16.91 -8.38
C LEU A 391 4.37 17.83 -7.87
N LEU A 392 3.12 17.60 -8.28
CA LEU A 392 1.95 18.37 -7.81
C LEU A 392 1.71 18.13 -6.32
N GLY A 393 1.88 16.89 -5.86
CA GLY A 393 1.75 16.53 -4.45
C GLY A 393 2.82 17.21 -3.59
N ALA A 394 4.08 17.20 -4.01
CA ALA A 394 5.16 17.91 -3.33
C ALA A 394 4.89 19.42 -3.25
N ALA A 395 4.44 20.03 -4.36
CA ALA A 395 4.06 21.43 -4.38
C ALA A 395 2.91 21.74 -3.40
N ALA A 396 1.89 20.87 -3.32
CA ALA A 396 0.79 21.01 -2.36
C ALA A 396 1.29 20.93 -0.91
N MET A 397 2.18 19.99 -0.59
CA MET A 397 2.73 19.83 0.76
C MET A 397 3.66 20.99 1.15
N LEU A 398 4.45 21.51 0.22
CA LEU A 398 5.27 22.70 0.45
C LEU A 398 4.40 23.95 0.62
N TRP A 399 3.28 24.04 -0.11
CA TRP A 399 2.32 25.12 0.12
C TRP A 399 1.65 25.00 1.48
N LEU A 400 1.23 23.79 1.88
CA LEU A 400 0.68 23.52 3.22
C LEU A 400 1.65 23.94 4.33
N ARG A 401 2.96 23.69 4.15
CA ARG A 401 4.01 24.10 5.10
C ARG A 401 3.98 25.59 5.42
N ASN A 402 3.63 26.42 4.45
CA ASN A 402 3.60 27.88 4.58
C ASN A 402 2.29 28.41 5.19
N LEU A 403 1.29 27.56 5.43
CA LEU A 403 0.04 27.98 6.09
C LEU A 403 0.20 28.01 7.61
N PRO A 404 -0.49 28.93 8.31
CA PRO A 404 -0.47 29.00 9.78
C PRO A 404 -0.92 27.70 10.45
N GLU A 405 -1.88 27.01 9.87
CA GLU A 405 -2.45 25.77 10.40
C GLU A 405 -1.44 24.61 10.39
N SER A 406 -0.38 24.70 9.60
CA SER A 406 0.68 23.68 9.56
C SER A 406 1.37 23.48 10.92
N VAL A 407 1.33 24.49 11.81
CA VAL A 407 1.85 24.40 13.17
C VAL A 407 1.13 23.31 14.00
N LYS A 408 -0.09 22.91 13.64
CA LYS A 408 -0.81 21.82 14.31
C LYS A 408 -0.16 20.46 14.07
N MET A 409 0.64 20.32 13.00
CA MET A 409 1.25 19.05 12.60
C MET A 409 2.60 18.80 13.29
N ALA A 410 2.87 17.53 13.58
CA ALA A 410 4.13 17.04 14.11
C ALA A 410 4.68 17.89 15.27
N SER A 411 3.85 18.26 16.23
CA SER A 411 4.25 19.06 17.40
C SER A 411 4.96 20.38 17.03
N SER A 412 4.46 21.06 15.99
CA SER A 412 4.97 22.33 15.44
C SER A 412 6.19 22.23 14.53
N LEU A 413 6.62 21.03 14.15
CA LEU A 413 7.69 20.85 13.14
C LEU A 413 7.18 21.06 11.69
N ARG A 414 5.86 21.20 11.52
CA ARG A 414 5.14 21.45 10.27
C ARG A 414 5.20 20.32 9.24
#